data_006ab273e2e5e5baca3ebe73026d9a15
#
_entry.id   006ab273e2e5e5baca3ebe73026d9a15
#
_cell.length_a   1.000
_cell.length_b   1.000
_cell.length_c   1.000
_cell.angle_alpha   90.00
_cell.angle_beta   90.00
_cell.angle_gamma   90.00
#
_symmetry.space_group_name_H-M   'P 1'
#
loop_
_entity.id
_entity.type
_entity.pdbx_description
1 polymer ?
#
loop_
_entity_poly.entity_id
_entity_poly.type
_entity_poly.pdbx_seq_one_letter_code
_entity_poly.pdbx_strand_id
1 'polypeptide(L)'
;MKKAGLFSVYLASTAMMLQLAAPAVSFAESAKNIIFMVPDGMGLADVTATRIYKNGLDGAPLNFETLKHIGYQRTYSANSTITDSAPAASAWACGEKFNNGEISFHGDGRPFKPSILELAKKSGKSTGLVATSTITHATPAAFGAHVVSRNCENEIARQFIEVTGVDLLLGGGVDKFKSVKADKCGTKGDFVQEAQDRGYAVAYSKAELDKAVAGGSKKLLGLFNAAGLTPEYTRAPGISEPRLPEMTTAALNVLEKNRHGFFLMVEGSQVDWANHANDYAYQLGEMLAFDESVKVVRDWINADEERKENTLLIVVADHDTGGFAINGPQTALLKAGEKVVAGWTTGEHTGVDTLVWSEGPGSKSLARAIDNTDIYGVMVGAMGGAKE
;
A
#
# COMPACT_ATOMS: atom_id res chain seq x y z
N MET A 1 62.88 -53.33 -60.62
CA MET A 1 61.46 -53.05 -60.77
C MET A 1 60.79 -53.29 -59.45
N LYS A 2 60.53 -52.24 -58.66
CA LYS A 2 59.74 -52.31 -57.41
C LYS A 2 58.87 -51.08 -57.42
N LYS A 3 57.54 -51.30 -57.42
CA LYS A 3 56.52 -50.26 -57.38
C LYS A 3 56.39 -49.73 -55.96
N ALA A 4 56.50 -48.42 -55.77
CA ALA A 4 56.18 -47.75 -54.51
C ALA A 4 54.68 -47.38 -54.45
N GLY A 5 53.97 -47.83 -53.40
CA GLY A 5 52.57 -47.48 -53.14
C GLY A 5 52.51 -46.19 -52.25
N LEU A 6 51.80 -45.20 -52.74
CA LEU A 6 51.46 -44.00 -51.96
C LEU A 6 50.26 -44.34 -51.05
N PHE A 7 50.45 -44.15 -49.77
CA PHE A 7 49.33 -44.11 -48.77
C PHE A 7 48.93 -42.65 -48.56
N SER A 8 47.71 -42.28 -48.99
CA SER A 8 47.10 -40.98 -48.65
C SER A 8 46.39 -41.10 -47.30
N VAL A 9 46.88 -40.33 -46.35
CA VAL A 9 46.20 -40.14 -45.03
C VAL A 9 45.23 -38.99 -45.12
N TYR A 10 43.93 -39.25 -45.02
CA TYR A 10 42.89 -38.21 -44.85
C TYR A 10 42.83 -37.82 -43.38
N LEU A 11 43.23 -36.58 -43.06
CA LEU A 11 42.95 -35.93 -41.78
C LEU A 11 41.52 -35.38 -41.83
N ALA A 12 40.61 -35.97 -41.09
CA ALA A 12 39.30 -35.42 -40.87
C ALA A 12 39.36 -34.41 -39.69
N SER A 13 39.28 -33.14 -40.04
CA SER A 13 39.19 -32.04 -39.04
C SER A 13 37.76 -31.92 -38.56
N THR A 14 37.47 -32.41 -37.39
CA THR A 14 36.19 -32.16 -36.66
C THR A 14 36.28 -30.78 -36.05
N ALA A 15 35.64 -29.79 -36.67
CA ALA A 15 35.43 -28.46 -36.07
C ALA A 15 34.33 -28.58 -35.01
N MET A 16 34.73 -28.58 -33.76
CA MET A 16 33.82 -28.50 -32.61
C MET A 16 33.35 -27.04 -32.48
N MET A 17 32.12 -26.72 -32.95
CA MET A 17 31.48 -25.44 -32.70
C MET A 17 31.13 -25.33 -31.21
N LEU A 18 31.93 -24.54 -30.46
CA LEU A 18 31.57 -24.10 -29.14
C LEU A 18 30.43 -23.06 -29.29
N GLN A 19 29.20 -23.49 -29.08
CA GLN A 19 28.09 -22.53 -28.88
C GLN A 19 28.29 -21.84 -27.53
N LEU A 20 28.83 -20.63 -27.57
CA LEU A 20 28.77 -19.70 -26.46
C LEU A 20 27.28 -19.38 -26.22
N ALA A 21 26.67 -20.06 -25.24
CA ALA A 21 25.40 -19.61 -24.70
C ALA A 21 25.59 -18.21 -24.11
N ALA A 22 25.13 -17.17 -24.81
CA ALA A 22 25.02 -15.86 -24.22
C ALA A 22 24.18 -15.99 -22.93
N PRO A 23 24.61 -15.39 -21.81
CA PRO A 23 23.77 -15.39 -20.61
C PRO A 23 22.43 -14.79 -21.00
N ALA A 24 21.33 -15.53 -20.78
CA ALA A 24 20.00 -14.99 -20.90
C ALA A 24 19.94 -13.78 -19.96
N VAL A 25 19.83 -12.58 -20.52
CA VAL A 25 19.52 -11.39 -19.76
C VAL A 25 18.15 -11.70 -19.15
N SER A 26 18.14 -12.06 -17.88
CA SER A 26 16.92 -12.12 -17.09
C SER A 26 16.35 -10.72 -17.09
N PHE A 27 15.37 -10.46 -17.94
CA PHE A 27 14.55 -9.26 -17.79
C PHE A 27 14.00 -9.32 -16.36
N ALA A 28 14.27 -8.29 -15.56
CA ALA A 28 13.69 -8.17 -14.25
C ALA A 28 12.17 -8.36 -14.43
N GLU A 29 11.58 -9.28 -13.65
CA GLU A 29 10.15 -9.52 -13.66
C GLU A 29 9.43 -8.19 -13.47
N SER A 30 8.71 -7.72 -14.48
CA SER A 30 8.04 -6.40 -14.43
C SER A 30 6.61 -6.58 -13.94
N ALA A 31 6.21 -5.73 -13.00
CA ALA A 31 4.83 -5.68 -12.51
C ALA A 31 3.96 -4.77 -13.39
N LYS A 32 2.88 -5.32 -13.91
CA LYS A 32 1.82 -4.54 -14.53
C LYS A 32 1.03 -3.76 -13.49
N ASN A 33 0.81 -4.39 -12.33
CA ASN A 33 0.08 -3.81 -11.21
C ASN A 33 0.97 -3.76 -9.96
N ILE A 34 0.84 -2.69 -9.18
CA ILE A 34 1.42 -2.58 -7.84
C ILE A 34 0.28 -2.30 -6.88
N ILE A 35 0.15 -3.15 -5.86
CA ILE A 35 -0.81 -2.99 -4.78
C ILE A 35 -0.03 -2.87 -3.48
N PHE A 36 -0.17 -1.73 -2.81
CA PHE A 36 0.52 -1.37 -1.60
C PHE A 36 -0.48 -1.24 -0.45
N MET A 37 -0.42 -2.12 0.55
CA MET A 37 -1.42 -2.18 1.62
C MET A 37 -0.79 -1.84 2.96
N VAL A 38 -1.40 -0.90 3.68
CA VAL A 38 -0.87 -0.32 4.91
C VAL A 38 -1.87 -0.51 6.06
N PRO A 39 -1.58 -1.35 7.04
CA PRO A 39 -2.23 -1.32 8.34
C PRO A 39 -1.48 -0.33 9.23
N ASP A 40 -1.92 0.94 9.24
CA ASP A 40 -1.26 2.04 9.95
C ASP A 40 -1.11 1.70 11.45
N GLY A 41 0.09 1.86 11.98
CA GLY A 41 0.40 1.63 13.39
C GLY A 41 0.47 0.18 13.86
N MET A 42 0.45 -0.80 12.93
CA MET A 42 0.42 -2.22 13.27
C MET A 42 1.79 -2.76 13.70
N GLY A 43 1.92 -3.20 14.95
CA GLY A 43 3.04 -3.99 15.43
C GLY A 43 2.83 -5.51 15.26
N LEU A 44 3.86 -6.31 15.54
CA LEU A 44 3.77 -7.77 15.45
C LEU A 44 2.78 -8.37 16.46
N ALA A 45 2.61 -7.74 17.61
CA ALA A 45 1.64 -8.23 18.61
C ALA A 45 0.20 -8.10 18.13
N ASP A 46 -0.13 -7.06 17.33
CA ASP A 46 -1.45 -6.89 16.70
C ASP A 46 -1.75 -8.06 15.75
N VAL A 47 -0.77 -8.45 14.94
CA VAL A 47 -0.87 -9.62 14.04
C VAL A 47 -1.16 -10.89 14.84
N THR A 48 -0.39 -11.13 15.89
CA THR A 48 -0.50 -12.34 16.72
C THR A 48 -1.86 -12.40 17.42
N ALA A 49 -2.28 -11.29 18.04
CA ALA A 49 -3.56 -11.22 18.76
C ALA A 49 -4.76 -11.41 17.80
N THR A 50 -4.70 -10.80 16.62
CA THR A 50 -5.75 -10.94 15.59
C THR A 50 -5.83 -12.37 15.06
N ARG A 51 -4.71 -13.02 14.80
CA ARG A 51 -4.66 -14.42 14.36
C ARG A 51 -5.26 -15.34 15.42
N ILE A 52 -4.87 -15.18 16.70
CA ILE A 52 -5.41 -15.98 17.82
C ILE A 52 -6.93 -15.80 17.89
N TYR A 53 -7.41 -14.57 17.85
CA TYR A 53 -8.86 -14.32 17.90
C TYR A 53 -9.58 -14.93 16.70
N LYS A 54 -9.09 -14.72 15.49
CA LYS A 54 -9.73 -15.20 14.26
C LYS A 54 -9.72 -16.72 14.14
N ASN A 55 -8.57 -17.34 14.42
CA ASN A 55 -8.31 -18.73 14.03
C ASN A 55 -7.93 -19.64 15.22
N GLY A 56 -7.77 -19.11 16.43
CA GLY A 56 -7.20 -19.83 17.56
C GLY A 56 -5.67 -19.88 17.54
N LEU A 57 -5.09 -20.33 18.64
CA LEU A 57 -3.61 -20.37 18.80
C LEU A 57 -2.94 -21.26 17.75
N ASP A 58 -3.53 -22.43 17.45
CA ASP A 58 -3.03 -23.41 16.47
C ASP A 58 -3.70 -23.28 15.09
N GLY A 59 -4.45 -22.19 14.86
CA GLY A 59 -5.21 -21.98 13.64
C GLY A 59 -4.40 -21.50 12.46
N ALA A 60 -5.08 -21.36 11.32
CA ALA A 60 -4.48 -20.88 10.08
C ALA A 60 -3.89 -19.47 10.24
N PRO A 61 -2.84 -19.11 9.47
CA PRO A 61 -2.32 -17.75 9.42
C PRO A 61 -3.39 -16.77 8.89
N LEU A 62 -3.20 -15.48 9.14
CA LEU A 62 -3.95 -14.40 8.49
C LEU A 62 -3.62 -14.35 6.99
N ASN A 63 -4.46 -13.72 6.18
CA ASN A 63 -4.29 -13.69 4.73
C ASN A 63 -2.94 -13.08 4.31
N PHE A 64 -2.49 -11.98 4.94
CA PHE A 64 -1.20 -11.38 4.63
C PHE A 64 0.00 -12.19 5.16
N GLU A 65 -0.16 -12.97 6.24
CA GLU A 65 0.92 -13.84 6.73
C GLU A 65 1.26 -14.99 5.77
N THR A 66 0.39 -15.26 4.78
CA THR A 66 0.62 -16.31 3.76
C THR A 66 1.33 -15.79 2.51
N LEU A 67 1.72 -14.50 2.46
CA LEU A 67 2.51 -13.96 1.36
C LEU A 67 3.91 -14.58 1.33
N LYS A 68 4.46 -14.69 0.13
CA LYS A 68 5.65 -15.52 -0.14
C LYS A 68 6.92 -15.08 0.57
N HIS A 69 7.09 -13.79 0.79
CA HIS A 69 8.30 -13.20 1.35
C HIS A 69 7.99 -12.36 2.58
N ILE A 70 8.83 -12.49 3.60
CA ILE A 70 8.74 -11.72 4.85
C ILE A 70 10.10 -11.09 5.12
N GLY A 71 10.10 -9.82 5.48
CA GLY A 71 11.23 -9.06 5.96
C GLY A 71 10.80 -8.07 7.03
N TYR A 72 11.64 -7.11 7.35
CA TYR A 72 11.29 -6.00 8.24
C TYR A 72 12.01 -4.72 7.82
N GLN A 73 11.41 -3.57 8.16
CA GLN A 73 11.96 -2.26 7.83
C GLN A 73 12.24 -1.43 9.08
N ARG A 74 13.27 -0.58 8.98
CA ARG A 74 13.53 0.50 9.93
C ARG A 74 12.62 1.67 9.63
N THR A 75 11.98 2.23 10.65
CA THR A 75 10.88 3.20 10.49
C THR A 75 11.27 4.66 10.75
N TYR A 76 12.43 4.95 11.36
CA TYR A 76 12.85 6.29 11.77
C TYR A 76 12.71 7.35 10.66
N SER A 77 12.38 8.59 11.04
CA SER A 77 12.28 9.75 10.15
C SER A 77 13.59 10.52 10.03
N ALA A 78 13.65 11.54 9.18
CA ALA A 78 14.86 12.34 9.00
C ALA A 78 15.30 13.08 10.27
N ASN A 79 14.37 13.42 11.16
CA ASN A 79 14.62 14.24 12.37
C ASN A 79 14.21 13.56 13.68
N SER A 80 13.78 12.27 13.64
CA SER A 80 13.33 11.59 14.86
C SER A 80 13.56 10.09 14.81
N THR A 81 13.91 9.48 15.95
CA THR A 81 13.94 8.02 16.15
C THR A 81 12.54 7.41 15.97
N ILE A 82 11.50 8.14 16.37
CA ILE A 82 10.11 7.74 16.25
C ILE A 82 9.48 8.57 15.14
N THR A 83 9.04 7.89 14.09
CA THR A 83 8.38 8.52 12.94
C THR A 83 6.92 8.83 13.24
N ASP A 84 6.32 9.79 12.50
CA ASP A 84 4.88 9.80 12.26
C ASP A 84 4.57 9.24 10.87
N SER A 85 3.29 9.02 10.55
CA SER A 85 2.86 8.42 9.29
C SER A 85 3.26 9.24 8.05
N ALA A 86 3.42 10.57 8.18
CA ALA A 86 3.74 11.45 7.06
C ALA A 86 5.12 11.15 6.45
N PRO A 87 6.25 11.21 7.19
CA PRO A 87 7.56 10.87 6.66
C PRO A 87 7.71 9.38 6.38
N ALA A 88 7.02 8.50 7.13
CA ALA A 88 7.07 7.06 6.88
C ALA A 88 6.48 6.71 5.50
N ALA A 89 5.27 7.19 5.20
CA ALA A 89 4.66 7.01 3.89
C ALA A 89 5.40 7.75 2.78
N SER A 90 5.95 8.95 3.06
CA SER A 90 6.78 9.71 2.12
C SER A 90 8.06 8.96 1.75
N ALA A 91 8.66 8.22 2.71
CA ALA A 91 9.82 7.38 2.44
C ALA A 91 9.47 6.24 1.46
N TRP A 92 8.31 5.64 1.57
CA TRP A 92 7.81 4.65 0.61
C TRP A 92 7.46 5.27 -0.74
N ALA A 93 6.88 6.47 -0.71
CA ALA A 93 6.42 7.13 -1.93
C ALA A 93 7.54 7.71 -2.77
N CYS A 94 8.61 8.25 -2.15
CA CYS A 94 9.68 8.99 -2.83
C CYS A 94 11.10 8.40 -2.65
N GLY A 95 11.28 7.41 -1.76
CA GLY A 95 12.60 6.79 -1.51
C GLY A 95 13.60 7.70 -0.81
N GLU A 96 13.11 8.62 0.02
CA GLU A 96 13.90 9.58 0.79
C GLU A 96 13.34 9.73 2.20
N LYS A 97 14.18 10.12 3.16
CA LYS A 97 13.73 10.45 4.52
C LYS A 97 13.24 11.90 4.58
N PHE A 98 12.10 12.10 5.22
CA PHE A 98 11.47 13.39 5.48
C PHE A 98 11.37 13.65 6.98
N ASN A 99 11.17 14.90 7.39
CA ASN A 99 10.93 15.22 8.79
C ASN A 99 9.50 14.88 9.22
N ASN A 100 9.29 14.63 10.50
CA ASN A 100 7.95 14.42 11.04
C ASN A 100 7.01 15.57 10.61
N GLY A 101 5.83 15.18 10.10
CA GLY A 101 4.82 16.11 9.58
C GLY A 101 4.96 16.49 8.10
N GLU A 102 6.11 16.30 7.45
CA GLU A 102 6.30 16.59 6.03
C GLU A 102 5.68 15.51 5.13
N ILE A 103 5.04 15.91 4.05
CA ILE A 103 4.39 15.05 3.06
C ILE A 103 5.16 15.14 1.74
N SER A 104 6.04 14.18 1.46
CA SER A 104 6.80 14.08 0.20
C SER A 104 7.36 15.42 -0.28
N PHE A 105 7.74 16.26 0.67
CA PHE A 105 8.22 17.63 0.48
C PHE A 105 9.24 18.00 1.55
N HIS A 106 10.36 18.61 1.16
CA HIS A 106 11.37 19.08 2.09
C HIS A 106 11.13 20.54 2.45
N GLY A 107 10.78 20.81 3.71
CA GLY A 107 10.51 22.15 4.22
C GLY A 107 11.72 23.10 4.16
N ASP A 108 12.94 22.56 3.99
CA ASP A 108 14.18 23.33 3.79
C ASP A 108 14.44 23.72 2.31
N GLY A 109 13.52 23.37 1.40
CA GLY A 109 13.60 23.72 -0.02
C GLY A 109 14.49 22.81 -0.86
N ARG A 110 15.01 21.71 -0.31
CA ARG A 110 15.71 20.72 -1.13
C ARG A 110 14.78 20.11 -2.18
N PRO A 111 15.27 19.75 -3.37
CA PRO A 111 14.50 18.98 -4.32
C PRO A 111 14.06 17.63 -3.72
N PHE A 112 12.90 17.13 -4.12
CA PHE A 112 12.38 15.82 -3.79
C PHE A 112 12.14 15.01 -5.07
N LYS A 113 12.12 13.67 -4.93
CA LYS A 113 11.80 12.79 -6.05
C LYS A 113 10.29 12.74 -6.28
N PRO A 114 9.85 12.51 -7.54
CA PRO A 114 8.44 12.21 -7.80
C PRO A 114 8.02 10.95 -7.04
N SER A 115 6.78 10.92 -6.60
CA SER A 115 6.24 9.75 -5.94
C SER A 115 6.08 8.57 -6.90
N ILE A 116 6.04 7.35 -6.35
CA ILE A 116 5.77 6.13 -7.12
C ILE A 116 4.42 6.20 -7.86
N LEU A 117 3.41 6.85 -7.26
CA LEU A 117 2.12 7.08 -7.90
C LEU A 117 2.24 8.01 -9.12
N GLU A 118 3.01 9.08 -9.01
CA GLU A 118 3.28 10.00 -10.14
C GLU A 118 4.04 9.28 -11.26
N LEU A 119 5.04 8.45 -10.90
CA LEU A 119 5.76 7.63 -11.89
C LEU A 119 4.82 6.62 -12.56
N ALA A 120 3.93 5.98 -11.81
CA ALA A 120 2.93 5.08 -12.35
C ALA A 120 2.01 5.81 -13.35
N LYS A 121 1.53 7.00 -12.98
CA LYS A 121 0.70 7.83 -13.85
C LYS A 121 1.44 8.29 -15.10
N LYS A 122 2.69 8.73 -14.98
CA LYS A 122 3.57 9.08 -16.11
C LYS A 122 3.78 7.90 -17.06
N SER A 123 3.75 6.68 -16.52
CA SER A 123 3.84 5.43 -17.31
C SER A 123 2.50 4.99 -17.93
N GLY A 124 1.45 5.80 -17.82
CA GLY A 124 0.12 5.51 -18.37
C GLY A 124 -0.72 4.53 -17.55
N LYS A 125 -0.31 4.20 -16.32
CA LYS A 125 -1.06 3.36 -15.39
C LYS A 125 -2.19 4.18 -14.75
N SER A 126 -3.28 3.50 -14.36
CA SER A 126 -4.29 4.10 -13.48
C SER A 126 -3.77 4.15 -12.04
N THR A 127 -4.29 5.10 -11.26
CA THR A 127 -3.83 5.35 -9.89
C THR A 127 -5.01 5.39 -8.92
N GLY A 128 -4.84 4.78 -7.74
CA GLY A 128 -5.89 4.75 -6.72
C GLY A 128 -5.33 4.85 -5.31
N LEU A 129 -6.08 5.56 -4.46
CA LEU A 129 -5.84 5.68 -3.02
C LEU A 129 -7.14 5.34 -2.29
N VAL A 130 -7.05 4.47 -1.30
CA VAL A 130 -8.17 4.01 -0.46
C VAL A 130 -7.72 4.08 1.00
N ALA A 131 -8.54 4.66 1.89
CA ALA A 131 -8.21 4.78 3.31
C ALA A 131 -9.47 4.76 4.19
N THR A 132 -9.33 4.30 5.43
CA THR A 132 -10.40 4.40 6.44
C THR A 132 -10.36 5.72 7.23
N SER A 133 -9.31 6.51 7.07
CA SER A 133 -9.20 7.90 7.54
C SER A 133 -9.85 8.90 6.56
N THR A 134 -9.63 10.21 6.75
CA THR A 134 -9.79 11.16 5.65
C THR A 134 -8.87 10.74 4.50
N ILE A 135 -9.36 10.76 3.27
CA ILE A 135 -8.51 10.38 2.12
C ILE A 135 -7.32 11.35 1.92
N THR A 136 -7.35 12.48 2.58
CA THR A 136 -6.27 13.47 2.63
C THR A 136 -5.32 13.28 3.83
N HIS A 137 -5.50 12.21 4.64
CA HIS A 137 -4.61 11.88 5.75
C HIS A 137 -3.19 11.60 5.27
N ALA A 138 -2.24 11.56 6.18
CA ALA A 138 -0.81 11.55 5.89
C ALA A 138 -0.36 10.43 4.92
N THR A 139 -0.85 9.21 5.12
CA THR A 139 -0.41 8.05 4.33
C THR A 139 -0.86 8.15 2.87
N PRO A 140 -2.16 8.31 2.53
CA PRO A 140 -2.54 8.53 1.14
C PRO A 140 -1.97 9.82 0.56
N ALA A 141 -1.84 10.89 1.37
CA ALA A 141 -1.29 12.17 0.94
C ALA A 141 0.13 12.04 0.38
N ALA A 142 0.99 11.25 1.03
CA ALA A 142 2.37 11.06 0.65
C ALA A 142 2.56 10.53 -0.78
N PHE A 143 1.59 9.79 -1.31
CA PHE A 143 1.65 9.24 -2.67
C PHE A 143 1.18 10.23 -3.74
N GLY A 144 0.27 11.16 -3.40
CA GLY A 144 -0.37 12.01 -4.42
C GLY A 144 -0.23 13.51 -4.21
N ALA A 145 0.48 13.97 -3.17
CA ALA A 145 0.66 15.40 -2.87
C ALA A 145 2.06 15.69 -2.31
N HIS A 146 2.45 16.97 -2.38
CA HIS A 146 3.72 17.49 -1.88
C HIS A 146 3.42 18.76 -1.05
N VAL A 147 3.41 18.62 0.27
CA VAL A 147 3.11 19.74 1.18
C VAL A 147 4.03 19.74 2.40
N VAL A 148 4.35 20.92 2.90
CA VAL A 148 5.23 21.12 4.06
C VAL A 148 4.65 20.56 5.37
N SER A 149 3.35 20.28 5.41
CA SER A 149 2.69 19.80 6.63
C SER A 149 1.49 18.91 6.31
N ARG A 150 1.38 17.77 6.98
CA ARG A 150 0.22 16.86 6.92
C ARG A 150 -1.11 17.53 7.29
N ASN A 151 -1.05 18.64 8.00
CA ASN A 151 -2.23 19.42 8.37
C ASN A 151 -2.77 20.34 7.25
N CYS A 152 -2.15 20.34 6.06
CA CYS A 152 -2.60 21.06 4.88
C CYS A 152 -3.60 20.25 4.05
N GLU A 153 -4.58 19.62 4.70
CA GLU A 153 -5.46 18.66 4.05
C GLU A 153 -6.27 19.24 2.87
N ASN A 154 -6.62 20.54 2.92
CA ASN A 154 -7.30 21.18 1.79
C ASN A 154 -6.37 21.35 0.58
N GLU A 155 -5.08 21.63 0.83
CA GLU A 155 -4.08 21.69 -0.24
C GLU A 155 -3.80 20.29 -0.82
N ILE A 156 -3.78 19.27 0.02
CA ILE A 156 -3.68 17.87 -0.40
C ILE A 156 -4.87 17.51 -1.31
N ALA A 157 -6.10 17.84 -0.89
CA ALA A 157 -7.31 17.62 -1.70
C ALA A 157 -7.22 18.32 -3.07
N ARG A 158 -6.76 19.58 -3.10
CA ARG A 158 -6.52 20.33 -4.32
C ARG A 158 -5.50 19.63 -5.22
N GLN A 159 -4.36 19.22 -4.66
CA GLN A 159 -3.31 18.56 -5.44
C GLN A 159 -3.78 17.22 -6.02
N PHE A 160 -4.53 16.43 -5.26
CA PHE A 160 -5.11 15.17 -5.75
C PHE A 160 -5.96 15.36 -7.00
N ILE A 161 -6.76 16.43 -7.05
CA ILE A 161 -7.69 16.70 -8.15
C ILE A 161 -7.03 17.47 -9.30
N GLU A 162 -6.30 18.55 -8.97
CA GLU A 162 -5.83 19.52 -9.95
C GLU A 162 -4.41 19.27 -10.47
N VAL A 163 -3.53 18.71 -9.64
CA VAL A 163 -2.09 18.55 -9.95
C VAL A 163 -1.79 17.11 -10.36
N THR A 164 -1.93 16.18 -9.43
CA THR A 164 -1.62 14.77 -9.67
C THR A 164 -2.72 14.08 -10.47
N GLY A 165 -3.99 14.48 -10.26
CA GLY A 165 -5.15 13.94 -10.94
C GLY A 165 -5.30 12.43 -10.68
N VAL A 166 -5.27 12.02 -9.40
CA VAL A 166 -5.42 10.62 -8.99
C VAL A 166 -6.74 10.07 -9.49
N ASP A 167 -6.76 8.92 -10.17
CA ASP A 167 -7.97 8.45 -10.86
C ASP A 167 -9.05 7.95 -9.90
N LEU A 168 -8.67 7.37 -8.75
CA LEU A 168 -9.60 6.86 -7.76
C LEU A 168 -9.18 7.27 -6.35
N LEU A 169 -10.10 7.91 -5.64
CA LEU A 169 -9.95 8.36 -4.24
C LEU A 169 -11.15 7.87 -3.45
N LEU A 170 -10.96 6.99 -2.46
CA LEU A 170 -12.03 6.46 -1.61
C LEU A 170 -11.65 6.57 -0.13
N GLY A 171 -12.47 7.23 0.67
CA GLY A 171 -12.25 7.37 2.11
C GLY A 171 -13.25 8.31 2.77
N GLY A 172 -12.87 8.84 3.92
CA GLY A 172 -13.58 9.93 4.58
C GLY A 172 -13.08 11.30 4.12
N GLY A 173 -13.49 12.37 4.81
CA GLY A 173 -12.94 13.71 4.65
C GLY A 173 -13.72 14.61 3.69
N VAL A 174 -15.04 14.47 3.57
CA VAL A 174 -15.86 15.39 2.75
C VAL A 174 -15.61 16.85 3.11
N ASP A 175 -15.33 17.14 4.40
CA ASP A 175 -15.06 18.49 4.90
C ASP A 175 -13.73 19.10 4.39
N LYS A 176 -12.87 18.27 3.78
CA LYS A 176 -11.59 18.70 3.17
C LYS A 176 -11.73 19.01 1.67
N PHE A 177 -12.85 18.65 1.08
CA PHE A 177 -13.12 18.80 -0.36
C PHE A 177 -14.24 19.80 -0.63
N LYS A 178 -15.34 19.79 0.14
CA LYS A 178 -16.56 20.52 -0.19
C LYS A 178 -16.59 21.90 0.46
N SER A 179 -16.58 22.95 -0.36
CA SER A 179 -16.73 24.36 0.07
C SER A 179 -15.80 24.75 1.22
N VAL A 180 -14.55 24.32 1.13
CA VAL A 180 -13.57 24.47 2.20
C VAL A 180 -13.13 25.92 2.41
N LYS A 181 -13.01 26.32 3.69
CA LYS A 181 -12.39 27.57 4.09
C LYS A 181 -10.87 27.40 4.10
N ALA A 182 -10.13 28.51 4.04
CA ALA A 182 -8.67 28.47 4.10
C ALA A 182 -8.17 27.69 5.32
N ASP A 183 -7.33 26.67 5.06
CA ASP A 183 -6.59 25.93 6.09
C ASP A 183 -5.28 26.66 6.48
N LYS A 184 -4.41 25.96 7.22
CA LYS A 184 -3.09 26.48 7.62
C LYS A 184 -2.20 26.83 6.42
N CYS A 185 -2.44 26.22 5.26
CA CYS A 185 -1.71 26.47 4.01
C CYS A 185 -2.39 27.52 3.11
N GLY A 186 -3.50 28.09 3.57
CA GLY A 186 -4.24 29.13 2.88
C GLY A 186 -5.16 28.64 1.77
N THR A 187 -5.24 27.32 1.54
CA THR A 187 -6.02 26.71 0.46
C THR A 187 -7.50 26.69 0.79
N LYS A 188 -8.31 27.17 -0.15
CA LYS A 188 -9.78 27.22 -0.10
C LYS A 188 -10.36 26.90 -1.45
N GLY A 189 -11.59 26.40 -1.50
CA GLY A 189 -12.29 26.09 -2.77
C GLY A 189 -13.41 25.07 -2.59
N ASP A 190 -13.94 24.60 -3.70
CA ASP A 190 -14.83 23.44 -3.75
C ASP A 190 -14.22 22.40 -4.69
N PHE A 191 -13.45 21.50 -4.09
CA PHE A 191 -12.72 20.46 -4.83
C PHE A 191 -13.63 19.29 -5.25
N VAL A 192 -14.84 19.21 -4.70
CA VAL A 192 -15.88 18.30 -5.20
C VAL A 192 -16.39 18.80 -6.54
N GLN A 193 -16.72 20.08 -6.66
CA GLN A 193 -17.13 20.69 -7.92
C GLN A 193 -16.02 20.58 -8.97
N GLU A 194 -14.76 20.91 -8.59
CA GLU A 194 -13.60 20.79 -9.47
C GLU A 194 -13.39 19.34 -9.95
N ALA A 195 -13.59 18.34 -9.07
CA ALA A 195 -13.52 16.93 -9.45
C ALA A 195 -14.60 16.57 -10.49
N GLN A 196 -15.85 17.03 -10.29
CA GLN A 196 -16.93 16.81 -11.24
C GLN A 196 -16.63 17.44 -12.61
N ASP A 197 -16.12 18.66 -12.64
CA ASP A 197 -15.73 19.37 -13.86
C ASP A 197 -14.59 18.65 -14.60
N ARG A 198 -13.74 17.89 -13.87
CA ARG A 198 -12.68 17.03 -14.42
C ARG A 198 -13.13 15.59 -14.72
N GLY A 199 -14.44 15.32 -14.64
CA GLY A 199 -15.04 14.04 -15.03
C GLY A 199 -15.01 12.94 -13.97
N TYR A 200 -14.81 13.29 -12.69
CA TYR A 200 -14.98 12.32 -11.61
C TYR A 200 -16.48 12.06 -11.34
N ALA A 201 -16.83 10.78 -11.19
CA ALA A 201 -18.04 10.42 -10.50
C ALA A 201 -17.83 10.65 -9.00
N VAL A 202 -18.79 11.26 -8.32
CA VAL A 202 -18.73 11.51 -6.87
C VAL A 202 -19.72 10.57 -6.17
N ALA A 203 -19.30 9.94 -5.08
CA ALA A 203 -20.11 9.04 -4.27
C ALA A 203 -19.98 9.37 -2.79
N TYR A 204 -21.10 9.40 -2.06
CA TYR A 204 -21.17 9.64 -0.61
C TYR A 204 -21.71 8.44 0.17
N SER A 205 -22.02 7.35 -0.51
CA SER A 205 -22.52 6.13 0.07
C SER A 205 -22.05 4.90 -0.72
N LYS A 206 -22.14 3.72 -0.10
CA LYS A 206 -21.87 2.46 -0.78
C LYS A 206 -22.73 2.27 -2.02
N ALA A 207 -24.01 2.60 -1.94
CA ALA A 207 -24.92 2.46 -3.06
C ALA A 207 -24.54 3.36 -4.26
N GLU A 208 -24.07 4.58 -3.98
CA GLU A 208 -23.56 5.47 -5.02
C GLU A 208 -22.21 5.00 -5.58
N LEU A 209 -21.33 4.46 -4.74
CA LEU A 209 -20.09 3.82 -5.16
C LEU A 209 -20.37 2.66 -6.12
N ASP A 210 -21.24 1.74 -5.72
CA ASP A 210 -21.62 0.57 -6.53
C ASP A 210 -22.22 1.02 -7.88
N LYS A 211 -23.06 2.04 -7.88
CA LYS A 211 -23.64 2.64 -9.10
C LYS A 211 -22.56 3.23 -10.01
N ALA A 212 -21.60 3.96 -9.46
CA ALA A 212 -20.50 4.56 -10.24
C ALA A 212 -19.61 3.49 -10.87
N VAL A 213 -19.29 2.43 -10.13
CA VAL A 213 -18.50 1.28 -10.61
C VAL A 213 -19.24 0.55 -11.73
N ALA A 214 -20.53 0.24 -11.54
CA ALA A 214 -21.38 -0.40 -12.54
C ALA A 214 -21.57 0.48 -13.80
N GLY A 215 -21.61 1.80 -13.63
CA GLY A 215 -21.66 2.77 -14.71
C GLY A 215 -20.36 2.91 -15.51
N GLY A 216 -19.30 2.23 -15.12
CA GLY A 216 -18.03 2.22 -15.85
C GLY A 216 -17.19 3.47 -15.66
N SER A 217 -17.36 4.19 -14.56
CA SER A 217 -16.55 5.36 -14.21
C SER A 217 -15.06 5.04 -14.24
N LYS A 218 -14.28 5.93 -14.86
CA LYS A 218 -12.81 5.82 -14.91
C LYS A 218 -12.13 6.67 -13.85
N LYS A 219 -12.81 7.73 -13.42
CA LYS A 219 -12.39 8.61 -12.32
C LYS A 219 -13.49 8.62 -11.27
N LEU A 220 -13.10 8.44 -10.00
CA LEU A 220 -14.06 8.28 -8.92
C LEU A 220 -13.54 8.93 -7.63
N LEU A 221 -14.38 9.78 -7.03
CA LEU A 221 -14.16 10.41 -5.72
C LEU A 221 -15.26 9.92 -4.77
N GLY A 222 -14.91 9.04 -3.84
CA GLY A 222 -15.81 8.56 -2.79
C GLY A 222 -15.44 9.18 -1.44
N LEU A 223 -16.36 9.96 -0.88
CA LEU A 223 -16.19 10.68 0.39
C LEU A 223 -17.34 10.29 1.33
N PHE A 224 -17.13 9.25 2.14
CA PHE A 224 -18.22 8.55 2.83
C PHE A 224 -18.50 9.06 4.24
N ASN A 225 -17.65 9.93 4.79
CA ASN A 225 -17.84 10.56 6.11
C ASN A 225 -17.19 11.96 6.11
N ALA A 226 -17.57 12.81 7.06
CA ALA A 226 -16.97 14.12 7.26
C ALA A 226 -15.49 14.03 7.67
N ALA A 227 -15.19 13.09 8.56
CA ALA A 227 -13.85 12.75 9.06
C ALA A 227 -13.43 11.35 8.56
N GLY A 228 -12.78 10.54 9.39
CA GLY A 228 -12.55 9.11 9.11
C GLY A 228 -13.86 8.31 9.10
N LEU A 229 -13.83 7.12 8.50
CA LEU A 229 -14.99 6.24 8.45
C LEU A 229 -15.38 5.76 9.86
N THR A 230 -16.62 5.31 10.01
CA THR A 230 -17.08 4.70 11.25
C THR A 230 -16.25 3.45 11.56
N PRO A 231 -15.66 3.36 12.78
CA PRO A 231 -14.86 2.20 13.18
C PRO A 231 -15.63 0.88 13.10
N GLU A 232 -14.96 -0.17 12.65
CA GLU A 232 -15.58 -1.48 12.43
C GLU A 232 -16.31 -2.03 13.66
N TYR A 233 -15.76 -1.85 14.87
CA TYR A 233 -16.35 -2.38 16.11
C TYR A 233 -17.63 -1.63 16.55
N THR A 234 -17.89 -0.45 16.01
CA THR A 234 -19.08 0.37 16.30
C THR A 234 -20.08 0.44 15.15
N ARG A 235 -19.77 -0.21 14.00
CA ARG A 235 -20.64 -0.12 12.81
C ARG A 235 -22.01 -0.72 13.09
N ALA A 236 -23.04 0.11 12.98
CA ALA A 236 -24.43 -0.34 13.08
C ALA A 236 -24.89 -1.05 11.80
N PRO A 237 -25.82 -2.01 11.87
CA PRO A 237 -26.46 -2.58 10.68
C PRO A 237 -27.12 -1.49 9.83
N GLY A 238 -26.89 -1.53 8.50
CA GLY A 238 -27.49 -0.58 7.55
C GLY A 238 -26.80 0.76 7.41
N ILE A 239 -25.60 0.94 7.98
CA ILE A 239 -24.79 2.13 7.73
C ILE A 239 -24.48 2.25 6.22
N SER A 240 -24.57 3.47 5.68
CA SER A 240 -24.40 3.73 4.24
C SER A 240 -22.94 3.77 3.79
N GLU A 241 -22.00 3.85 4.73
CA GLU A 241 -20.56 3.87 4.43
C GLU A 241 -20.08 2.48 3.98
N PRO A 242 -19.27 2.36 2.92
CA PRO A 242 -18.63 1.12 2.56
C PRO A 242 -17.56 0.74 3.60
N ARG A 243 -17.32 -0.57 3.77
CA ARG A 243 -16.18 -1.10 4.53
C ARG A 243 -14.91 -1.08 3.69
N LEU A 244 -13.74 -1.19 4.31
CA LEU A 244 -12.45 -1.26 3.61
C LEU A 244 -12.41 -2.37 2.54
N PRO A 245 -12.86 -3.62 2.78
CA PRO A 245 -12.90 -4.66 1.75
C PRO A 245 -13.79 -4.30 0.56
N GLU A 246 -14.90 -3.58 0.79
CA GLU A 246 -15.83 -3.14 -0.25
C GLU A 246 -15.22 -2.02 -1.11
N MET A 247 -14.52 -1.06 -0.48
CA MET A 247 -13.76 -0.02 -1.19
C MET A 247 -12.60 -0.64 -2.00
N THR A 248 -11.90 -1.61 -1.44
CA THR A 248 -10.83 -2.36 -2.13
C THR A 248 -11.37 -3.07 -3.37
N THR A 249 -12.52 -3.74 -3.25
CA THR A 249 -13.20 -4.39 -4.39
C THR A 249 -13.56 -3.38 -5.47
N ALA A 250 -14.15 -2.24 -5.09
CA ALA A 250 -14.51 -1.17 -6.01
C ALA A 250 -13.27 -0.62 -6.74
N ALA A 251 -12.17 -0.40 -6.00
CA ALA A 251 -10.92 0.10 -6.57
C ALA A 251 -10.34 -0.86 -7.62
N LEU A 252 -10.26 -2.15 -7.31
CA LEU A 252 -9.79 -3.17 -8.26
C LEU A 252 -10.65 -3.18 -9.53
N ASN A 253 -11.99 -3.19 -9.41
CA ASN A 253 -12.93 -3.21 -10.52
C ASN A 253 -12.85 -1.97 -11.44
N VAL A 254 -12.44 -0.82 -10.90
CA VAL A 254 -12.24 0.40 -11.68
C VAL A 254 -10.88 0.41 -12.37
N LEU A 255 -9.81 0.12 -11.60
CA LEU A 255 -8.43 0.30 -12.05
C LEU A 255 -7.96 -0.79 -13.02
N GLU A 256 -8.45 -2.03 -12.89
CA GLU A 256 -8.08 -3.15 -13.77
C GLU A 256 -8.44 -2.94 -15.25
N LYS A 257 -9.37 -2.01 -15.55
CA LYS A 257 -9.77 -1.68 -16.90
C LYS A 257 -8.66 -1.01 -17.72
N ASN A 258 -7.61 -0.54 -17.07
CA ASN A 258 -6.46 0.03 -17.76
C ASN A 258 -5.51 -1.09 -18.23
N ARG A 259 -5.32 -1.20 -19.54
CA ARG A 259 -4.42 -2.20 -20.15
C ARG A 259 -2.96 -2.08 -19.72
N HIS A 260 -2.53 -0.89 -19.27
CA HIS A 260 -1.18 -0.64 -18.76
C HIS A 260 -1.03 -1.00 -17.28
N GLY A 261 -2.13 -1.45 -16.62
CA GLY A 261 -2.16 -1.76 -15.20
C GLY A 261 -2.34 -0.52 -14.33
N PHE A 262 -2.04 -0.68 -13.04
CA PHE A 262 -2.33 0.37 -12.06
C PHE A 262 -1.34 0.36 -10.88
N PHE A 263 -1.33 1.48 -10.15
CA PHE A 263 -0.85 1.60 -8.78
C PHE A 263 -2.05 1.81 -7.86
N LEU A 264 -2.15 1.00 -6.82
CA LEU A 264 -3.21 1.11 -5.81
C LEU A 264 -2.59 1.06 -4.41
N MET A 265 -2.85 2.09 -3.58
CA MET A 265 -2.59 2.06 -2.15
C MET A 265 -3.91 1.85 -1.41
N VAL A 266 -3.91 0.95 -0.42
CA VAL A 266 -5.06 0.64 0.45
C VAL A 266 -4.61 0.71 1.90
N GLU A 267 -5.27 1.54 2.70
CA GLU A 267 -4.91 1.76 4.08
C GLU A 267 -6.04 1.41 5.04
N GLY A 268 -5.73 0.55 6.02
CA GLY A 268 -6.49 0.39 7.25
C GLY A 268 -5.95 1.37 8.29
N SER A 269 -6.33 2.64 8.18
CA SER A 269 -5.76 3.76 8.93
C SER A 269 -6.05 3.71 10.44
N GLN A 270 -7.12 3.02 10.83
CA GLN A 270 -7.65 3.14 12.18
C GLN A 270 -7.12 2.08 13.14
N VAL A 271 -6.21 1.21 12.72
CA VAL A 271 -5.43 0.36 13.65
C VAL A 271 -4.57 1.24 14.54
N ASP A 272 -3.93 2.27 13.95
CA ASP A 272 -3.17 3.30 14.66
C ASP A 272 -4.02 4.02 15.72
N TRP A 273 -5.20 4.51 15.32
CA TRP A 273 -6.08 5.23 16.24
C TRP A 273 -6.55 4.36 17.41
N ALA A 274 -6.81 3.09 17.16
CA ALA A 274 -7.17 2.11 18.18
C ALA A 274 -6.02 1.88 19.16
N ASN A 275 -4.80 1.78 18.66
CA ASN A 275 -3.60 1.61 19.47
C ASN A 275 -3.24 2.88 20.26
N HIS A 276 -3.44 4.09 19.71
CA HIS A 276 -3.37 5.35 20.44
C HIS A 276 -4.36 5.41 21.61
N ALA A 277 -5.58 4.89 21.38
CA ALA A 277 -6.62 4.81 22.41
C ALA A 277 -6.40 3.65 23.41
N ASN A 278 -5.43 2.75 23.17
CA ASN A 278 -5.23 1.51 23.91
C ASN A 278 -6.53 0.67 23.97
N ASP A 279 -7.30 0.66 22.87
CA ASP A 279 -8.58 -0.05 22.75
C ASP A 279 -8.46 -1.31 21.90
N TYR A 280 -8.37 -2.47 22.57
CA TYR A 280 -8.21 -3.75 21.91
C TYR A 280 -9.44 -4.16 21.07
N ALA A 281 -10.65 -3.76 21.45
CA ALA A 281 -11.82 -4.11 20.66
C ALA A 281 -11.86 -3.34 19.33
N TYR A 282 -11.48 -2.10 19.37
CA TYR A 282 -11.31 -1.24 18.19
C TYR A 282 -10.19 -1.79 17.28
N GLN A 283 -9.00 -1.99 17.84
CA GLN A 283 -7.84 -2.55 17.12
C GLN A 283 -8.20 -3.87 16.42
N LEU A 284 -8.84 -4.79 17.12
CA LEU A 284 -9.22 -6.08 16.57
C LEU A 284 -10.21 -5.96 15.40
N GLY A 285 -11.20 -5.05 15.49
CA GLY A 285 -12.15 -4.79 14.41
C GLY A 285 -11.46 -4.32 13.13
N GLU A 286 -10.56 -3.34 13.26
CA GLU A 286 -9.82 -2.76 12.14
C GLU A 286 -8.84 -3.77 11.51
N MET A 287 -8.13 -4.53 12.33
CA MET A 287 -7.22 -5.57 11.86
C MET A 287 -7.94 -6.69 11.09
N LEU A 288 -9.15 -7.09 11.53
CA LEU A 288 -9.94 -8.09 10.83
C LEU A 288 -10.43 -7.56 9.47
N ALA A 289 -10.88 -6.31 9.40
CA ALA A 289 -11.29 -5.67 8.15
C ALA A 289 -10.11 -5.48 7.18
N PHE A 290 -8.94 -5.15 7.71
CA PHE A 290 -7.72 -5.06 6.91
C PHE A 290 -7.33 -6.43 6.33
N ASP A 291 -7.31 -7.48 7.14
CA ASP A 291 -7.00 -8.84 6.67
C ASP A 291 -8.03 -9.36 5.65
N GLU A 292 -9.32 -9.00 5.80
CA GLU A 292 -10.36 -9.26 4.81
C GLU A 292 -10.07 -8.52 3.49
N SER A 293 -9.56 -7.29 3.56
CA SER A 293 -9.18 -6.50 2.37
C SER A 293 -7.97 -7.11 1.65
N VAL A 294 -7.01 -7.64 2.40
CA VAL A 294 -5.90 -8.42 1.81
C VAL A 294 -6.42 -9.67 1.12
N LYS A 295 -7.42 -10.35 1.72
CA LYS A 295 -8.06 -11.50 1.06
C LYS A 295 -8.71 -11.11 -0.27
N VAL A 296 -9.41 -9.97 -0.33
CA VAL A 296 -10.01 -9.46 -1.58
C VAL A 296 -8.93 -9.28 -2.66
N VAL A 297 -7.81 -8.67 -2.32
CA VAL A 297 -6.69 -8.48 -3.25
C VAL A 297 -6.12 -9.82 -3.72
N ARG A 298 -5.87 -10.74 -2.80
CA ARG A 298 -5.32 -12.06 -3.13
C ARG A 298 -6.26 -12.91 -3.97
N ASP A 299 -7.56 -12.88 -3.68
CA ASP A 299 -8.57 -13.56 -4.49
C ASP A 299 -8.59 -12.98 -5.91
N TRP A 300 -8.50 -11.65 -6.05
CA TRP A 300 -8.40 -10.99 -7.36
C TRP A 300 -7.11 -11.38 -8.10
N ILE A 301 -5.97 -11.43 -7.44
CA ILE A 301 -4.69 -11.88 -8.03
C ILE A 301 -4.82 -13.34 -8.48
N ASN A 302 -5.33 -14.22 -7.61
CA ASN A 302 -5.39 -15.66 -7.83
C ASN A 302 -6.44 -16.11 -8.85
N ALA A 303 -7.38 -15.23 -9.22
CA ALA A 303 -8.41 -15.53 -10.22
C ALA A 303 -7.88 -15.57 -11.65
N ASP A 304 -6.64 -15.10 -11.91
CA ASP A 304 -6.08 -14.98 -13.26
C ASP A 304 -4.56 -15.18 -13.25
N GLU A 305 -4.03 -16.04 -14.13
CA GLU A 305 -2.58 -16.35 -14.16
C GLU A 305 -1.73 -15.12 -14.56
N GLU A 306 -2.22 -14.27 -15.49
CA GLU A 306 -1.51 -13.05 -15.86
C GLU A 306 -1.40 -12.10 -14.64
N ARG A 307 -2.43 -12.01 -13.80
CA ARG A 307 -2.40 -11.21 -12.58
C ARG A 307 -1.39 -11.75 -11.57
N LYS A 308 -1.29 -13.07 -11.41
CA LYS A 308 -0.29 -13.70 -10.51
C LYS A 308 1.14 -13.39 -10.93
N GLU A 309 1.41 -13.41 -12.23
CA GLU A 309 2.74 -13.15 -12.76
C GLU A 309 3.12 -11.67 -12.75
N ASN A 310 2.12 -10.77 -12.86
CA ASN A 310 2.35 -9.36 -13.15
C ASN A 310 1.88 -8.41 -12.04
N THR A 311 1.59 -8.91 -10.83
CA THR A 311 1.18 -8.05 -9.70
C THR A 311 2.18 -8.14 -8.56
N LEU A 312 2.76 -7.01 -8.19
CA LEU A 312 3.51 -6.86 -6.94
C LEU A 312 2.54 -6.46 -5.84
N LEU A 313 2.42 -7.30 -4.82
CA LEU A 313 1.67 -7.02 -3.58
C LEU A 313 2.65 -6.81 -2.43
N ILE A 314 2.51 -5.70 -1.70
CA ILE A 314 3.27 -5.37 -0.50
C ILE A 314 2.29 -5.04 0.61
N VAL A 315 2.50 -5.62 1.80
CA VAL A 315 1.79 -5.30 3.05
C VAL A 315 2.82 -4.87 4.08
N VAL A 316 2.71 -3.65 4.59
CA VAL A 316 3.69 -3.08 5.54
C VAL A 316 3.06 -1.98 6.38
N ALA A 317 3.32 -1.97 7.70
CA ALA A 317 2.93 -0.87 8.59
C ALA A 317 4.02 0.21 8.61
N ASP A 318 3.62 1.46 8.74
CA ASP A 318 4.48 2.64 8.75
C ASP A 318 5.30 2.76 10.04
N HIS A 319 4.72 2.42 11.16
CA HIS A 319 5.29 2.32 12.50
C HIS A 319 4.48 1.36 13.36
N ASP A 320 4.92 1.12 14.57
CA ASP A 320 4.15 0.52 15.65
C ASP A 320 3.56 1.62 16.52
N THR A 321 2.34 1.44 17.00
CA THR A 321 1.63 2.36 17.89
C THR A 321 1.22 1.67 19.17
N GLY A 322 1.33 2.36 20.30
CA GLY A 322 0.92 1.88 21.63
C GLY A 322 1.91 0.93 22.29
N GLY A 323 2.86 0.37 21.56
CA GLY A 323 3.72 -0.70 22.07
C GLY A 323 2.87 -1.85 22.62
N PHE A 324 1.91 -2.32 21.80
CA PHE A 324 0.96 -3.36 22.18
C PHE A 324 1.66 -4.66 22.53
N ALA A 325 1.22 -5.30 23.61
CA ALA A 325 1.75 -6.57 24.10
C ALA A 325 0.64 -7.55 24.47
N ILE A 326 0.93 -8.84 24.34
CA ILE A 326 0.06 -9.94 24.78
C ILE A 326 0.53 -10.40 26.16
N ASN A 327 -0.19 -10.01 27.20
CA ASN A 327 0.16 -10.30 28.60
C ASN A 327 -0.47 -11.59 29.15
N GLY A 328 -1.31 -12.28 28.36
CA GLY A 328 -1.95 -13.51 28.79
C GLY A 328 -3.07 -13.98 27.88
N PRO A 329 -3.78 -15.03 28.30
CA PRO A 329 -3.66 -15.73 29.59
C PRO A 329 -2.38 -16.59 29.66
N GLN A 330 -1.85 -16.73 30.89
CA GLN A 330 -0.61 -17.55 31.12
C GLN A 330 -0.93 -19.03 31.39
N THR A 331 -2.18 -19.37 31.64
CA THR A 331 -2.60 -20.71 32.09
C THR A 331 -3.62 -21.40 31.19
N ALA A 332 -3.93 -20.80 30.03
CA ALA A 332 -4.90 -21.35 29.08
C ALA A 332 -4.44 -21.17 27.64
N LEU A 333 -4.80 -22.10 26.77
CA LEU A 333 -4.64 -22.00 25.32
C LEU A 333 -5.92 -21.40 24.73
N LEU A 334 -5.80 -20.28 24.05
CA LEU A 334 -6.92 -19.57 23.46
C LEU A 334 -7.44 -20.25 22.18
N LYS A 335 -8.77 -20.36 22.08
CA LYS A 335 -9.49 -20.81 20.89
C LYS A 335 -9.94 -19.62 20.05
N ALA A 336 -10.38 -19.89 18.82
CA ALA A 336 -10.99 -18.88 17.97
C ALA A 336 -12.19 -18.21 18.69
N GLY A 337 -12.28 -16.89 18.61
CA GLY A 337 -13.25 -16.05 19.29
C GLY A 337 -12.84 -15.60 20.69
N GLU A 338 -11.77 -16.15 21.27
CA GLU A 338 -11.28 -15.76 22.59
C GLU A 338 -10.22 -14.65 22.47
N LYS A 339 -10.30 -13.67 23.36
CA LYS A 339 -9.43 -12.49 23.38
C LYS A 339 -8.20 -12.72 24.24
N VAL A 340 -7.05 -12.22 23.77
CA VAL A 340 -5.84 -12.13 24.60
C VAL A 340 -6.02 -11.13 25.74
N VAL A 341 -5.17 -11.22 26.77
CA VAL A 341 -5.02 -10.14 27.75
C VAL A 341 -4.07 -9.10 27.16
N ALA A 342 -4.65 -7.99 26.75
CA ALA A 342 -3.92 -6.88 26.13
C ALA A 342 -3.15 -6.03 27.14
N GLY A 343 -2.04 -5.44 26.71
CA GLY A 343 -1.30 -4.42 27.42
C GLY A 343 -0.64 -3.46 26.45
N TRP A 344 -0.43 -2.23 26.88
CA TRP A 344 0.27 -1.20 26.11
C TRP A 344 1.34 -0.55 26.97
N THR A 345 2.40 -0.06 26.34
CA THR A 345 3.48 0.65 27.02
C THR A 345 3.34 2.16 26.91
N THR A 346 2.57 2.64 25.93
CA THR A 346 2.35 4.06 25.65
C THR A 346 1.01 4.26 24.94
N GLY A 347 0.58 5.51 24.76
CA GLY A 347 -0.48 5.93 23.83
C GLY A 347 0.09 6.63 22.58
N GLU A 348 1.39 6.50 22.32
CA GLU A 348 2.10 7.15 21.22
C GLU A 348 2.72 6.10 20.30
N HIS A 349 3.34 6.53 19.18
CA HIS A 349 4.14 5.63 18.34
C HIS A 349 5.37 5.10 19.07
N THR A 350 5.90 3.97 18.63
CA THR A 350 7.17 3.44 19.09
C THR A 350 8.20 3.38 17.97
N GLY A 351 9.48 3.25 18.33
CA GLY A 351 10.58 3.15 17.38
C GLY A 351 10.93 1.71 16.96
N VAL A 352 9.98 0.78 17.09
CA VAL A 352 10.18 -0.63 16.74
C VAL A 352 10.12 -0.78 15.22
N ASP A 353 10.97 -1.65 14.66
CA ASP A 353 10.92 -2.04 13.26
C ASP A 353 9.61 -2.77 12.95
N THR A 354 9.04 -2.56 11.76
CA THR A 354 7.79 -3.20 11.32
C THR A 354 8.02 -4.27 10.27
N LEU A 355 7.15 -5.29 10.25
CA LEU A 355 7.25 -6.38 9.29
C LEU A 355 6.76 -5.95 7.90
N VAL A 356 7.39 -6.56 6.89
CA VAL A 356 7.04 -6.40 5.46
C VAL A 356 6.69 -7.78 4.92
N TRP A 357 5.47 -7.94 4.42
CA TRP A 357 5.07 -9.13 3.66
C TRP A 357 4.93 -8.76 2.20
N SER A 358 5.37 -9.65 1.30
CA SER A 358 5.30 -9.36 -0.13
C SER A 358 5.26 -10.60 -1.01
N GLU A 359 4.66 -10.46 -2.21
CA GLU A 359 4.69 -11.46 -3.28
C GLU A 359 4.64 -10.80 -4.65
N GLY A 360 5.03 -11.54 -5.69
CA GLY A 360 5.07 -11.07 -7.08
C GLY A 360 6.42 -10.47 -7.50
N PRO A 361 6.48 -9.82 -8.67
CA PRO A 361 7.71 -9.29 -9.26
C PRO A 361 8.48 -8.35 -8.32
N GLY A 362 9.76 -8.59 -8.10
CA GLY A 362 10.64 -7.77 -7.25
C GLY A 362 10.54 -8.05 -5.75
N SER A 363 9.49 -8.74 -5.27
CA SER A 363 9.20 -8.94 -3.85
C SER A 363 10.31 -9.63 -3.05
N LYS A 364 11.10 -10.51 -3.69
CA LYS A 364 12.22 -11.19 -3.05
C LYS A 364 13.24 -10.23 -2.42
N SER A 365 13.38 -9.03 -2.97
CA SER A 365 14.30 -8.00 -2.47
C SER A 365 13.89 -7.46 -1.10
N LEU A 366 12.63 -7.64 -0.71
CA LEU A 366 12.06 -7.23 0.58
C LEU A 366 12.20 -8.30 1.67
N ALA A 367 12.64 -9.54 1.33
CA ALA A 367 12.79 -10.64 2.28
C ALA A 367 14.07 -10.52 3.13
N ARG A 368 14.32 -9.36 3.71
CA ARG A 368 15.51 -9.05 4.53
C ARG A 368 15.23 -7.84 5.43
N ALA A 369 16.22 -7.47 6.26
CA ALA A 369 16.23 -6.17 6.91
C ALA A 369 16.46 -5.06 5.88
N ILE A 370 15.60 -4.06 5.84
CA ILE A 370 15.67 -2.92 4.91
C ILE A 370 15.49 -1.59 5.65
N ASP A 371 15.78 -0.50 4.97
CA ASP A 371 15.26 0.82 5.33
C ASP A 371 13.90 1.02 4.63
N ASN A 372 12.99 1.81 5.20
CA ASN A 372 11.69 2.05 4.56
C ASN A 372 11.82 2.75 3.19
N THR A 373 12.90 3.50 2.95
CA THR A 373 13.23 4.11 1.66
C THR A 373 13.55 3.08 0.55
N ASP A 374 13.98 1.87 0.90
CA ASP A 374 14.32 0.82 -0.07
C ASP A 374 13.09 0.33 -0.85
N ILE A 375 11.89 0.40 -0.24
CA ILE A 375 10.64 -0.07 -0.85
C ILE A 375 10.31 0.71 -2.14
N TYR A 376 10.57 2.02 -2.17
CA TYR A 376 10.43 2.81 -3.39
C TYR A 376 11.25 2.23 -4.55
N GLY A 377 12.52 1.94 -4.30
CA GLY A 377 13.41 1.36 -5.31
C GLY A 377 12.91 0.02 -5.85
N VAL A 378 12.31 -0.82 -4.99
CA VAL A 378 11.72 -2.10 -5.39
C VAL A 378 10.50 -1.88 -6.29
N MET A 379 9.61 -0.95 -5.93
CA MET A 379 8.42 -0.62 -6.73
C MET A 379 8.80 0.00 -8.08
N VAL A 380 9.77 0.92 -8.12
CA VAL A 380 10.30 1.50 -9.37
C VAL A 380 10.93 0.42 -10.26
N GLY A 381 11.74 -0.45 -9.66
CA GLY A 381 12.34 -1.59 -10.39
C GLY A 381 11.28 -2.53 -10.97
N ALA A 382 10.24 -2.84 -10.20
CA ALA A 382 9.12 -3.68 -10.63
C ALA A 382 8.31 -3.05 -11.77
N MET A 383 8.23 -1.71 -11.89
CA MET A 383 7.61 -1.05 -13.04
C MET A 383 8.46 -1.08 -14.32
N GLY A 384 9.59 -1.76 -14.31
CA GLY A 384 10.51 -1.83 -15.46
C GLY A 384 11.59 -0.76 -15.50
N GLY A 385 11.84 -0.12 -14.37
CA GLY A 385 12.73 1.03 -14.25
C GLY A 385 12.12 2.26 -14.93
N ALA A 386 12.03 3.39 -14.26
CA ALA A 386 11.67 4.63 -14.94
C ALA A 386 12.73 4.90 -16.02
N LYS A 387 12.34 4.98 -17.28
CA LYS A 387 13.17 5.62 -18.29
C LYS A 387 13.26 7.08 -17.87
N GLU A 388 14.44 7.49 -17.38
CA GLU A 388 14.75 8.89 -17.10
C GLU A 388 14.49 9.79 -18.30
#